data_ff91e1b4775e90026a0d6ae024a9dcdb
#
_entry.id   ff91e1b4775e90026a0d6ae024a9dcdb
#
_cell.length_a   1.000
_cell.length_b   1.000
_cell.length_c   1.000
_cell.angle_alpha   90.00
_cell.angle_beta   90.00
_cell.angle_gamma   90.00
#
_symmetry.space_group_name_H-M   'P 1'
#
loop_
_entity.id
_entity.type
_entity.pdbx_description
1 polymer ?
#
loop_
_entity_poly.entity_id
_entity_poly.type
_entity_poly.pdbx_seq_one_letter_code
_entity_poly.pdbx_strand_id
1 'polypeptide(L)'
;LFRSSRPAVGAGERLGFLPGDMKEKVDPYMQPLYDALNDFLPAKQMQKLIEEKRIEIAPLAFMRGHTLSRAFVVLDEAQNATTMQMKMFLTRLGEGSRMVITGDRTQVDLPRGMQSGLVDAERILSGVKGITFSYFTADDVVRHPLVARIIKAYDAEDAAALARGETEEPRGKYLPRRAMRNDA
;
A
#
# COMPACT_ATOMS: atom_id res chain seq x y z
N LEU A 1 3.39 1.44 21.17
CA LEU A 1 2.14 1.31 20.46
C LEU A 1 2.41 1.03 18.98
N PHE A 2 1.82 -0.02 18.43
CA PHE A 2 1.90 -0.34 16.99
C PHE A 2 0.56 -0.02 16.34
N ARG A 3 0.59 0.70 15.22
CA ARG A 3 -0.59 1.01 14.42
C ARG A 3 -0.34 0.68 12.97
N SER A 4 -1.23 -0.09 12.37
CA SER A 4 -1.17 -0.40 10.95
C SER A 4 -2.45 0.01 10.25
N SER A 5 -2.30 0.51 9.04
CA SER A 5 -3.40 1.00 8.23
C SER A 5 -3.22 0.63 6.77
N ARG A 6 -4.32 0.57 6.06
CA ARG A 6 -4.37 0.31 4.62
C ARG A 6 -5.50 1.13 4.00
N PRO A 7 -5.34 1.69 2.80
CA PRO A 7 -6.47 2.24 2.07
C PRO A 7 -7.48 1.13 1.77
N ALA A 8 -8.74 1.34 2.12
CA ALA A 8 -9.82 0.41 1.79
C ALA A 8 -10.36 0.75 0.38
N VAL A 9 -9.55 0.49 -0.64
CA VAL A 9 -9.94 0.66 -2.04
C VAL A 9 -9.75 -0.69 -2.71
N GLY A 10 -10.84 -1.36 -3.05
CA GLY A 10 -10.84 -2.54 -3.90
C GLY A 10 -11.06 -2.14 -5.35
N ALA A 11 -10.47 -2.86 -6.28
CA ALA A 11 -10.64 -2.66 -7.71
C ALA A 11 -12.13 -2.68 -8.08
N GLY A 12 -12.72 -1.51 -8.28
CA GLY A 12 -14.11 -1.36 -8.74
C GLY A 12 -15.21 -1.61 -7.72
N GLU A 13 -14.92 -2.11 -6.53
CA GLU A 13 -15.94 -2.38 -5.51
C GLU A 13 -16.20 -1.14 -4.65
N ARG A 14 -17.44 -0.68 -4.67
CA ARG A 14 -17.92 0.36 -3.76
C ARG A 14 -18.32 -0.32 -2.44
N LEU A 15 -17.64 -0.01 -1.34
CA LEU A 15 -17.96 -0.52 0.01
C LEU A 15 -19.47 -0.44 0.36
N GLY A 16 -20.19 0.50 -0.26
CA GLY A 16 -21.64 0.66 -0.09
C GLY A 16 -22.48 -0.51 -0.58
N PHE A 17 -22.00 -1.34 -1.49
CA PHE A 17 -22.74 -2.48 -2.05
C PHE A 17 -22.48 -3.80 -1.30
N LEU A 18 -21.49 -3.86 -0.40
CA LEU A 18 -21.26 -5.05 0.40
C LEU A 18 -22.29 -5.14 1.54
N PRO A 19 -22.83 -6.33 1.85
CA PRO A 19 -23.70 -6.52 3.02
C PRO A 19 -22.88 -6.38 4.32
N GLY A 20 -23.56 -6.02 5.41
CA GLY A 20 -22.95 -5.90 6.72
C GLY A 20 -22.69 -4.45 7.17
N ASP A 21 -22.22 -4.30 8.40
CA ASP A 21 -21.83 -3.00 8.95
C ASP A 21 -20.49 -2.52 8.35
N MET A 22 -20.08 -1.29 8.65
CA MET A 22 -18.86 -0.71 8.10
C MET A 22 -17.60 -1.50 8.52
N LYS A 23 -17.58 -2.08 9.70
CA LYS A 23 -16.47 -2.86 10.20
C LYS A 23 -16.37 -4.19 9.44
N GLU A 24 -17.47 -4.91 9.31
CA GLU A 24 -17.54 -6.17 8.55
C GLU A 24 -17.09 -5.99 7.09
N LYS A 25 -17.45 -4.86 6.47
CA LYS A 25 -17.08 -4.53 5.09
C LYS A 25 -15.58 -4.27 4.91
N VAL A 26 -14.91 -3.80 5.94
CA VAL A 26 -13.51 -3.40 5.89
C VAL A 26 -12.57 -4.51 6.37
N ASP A 27 -13.04 -5.41 7.22
CA ASP A 27 -12.23 -6.51 7.78
C ASP A 27 -11.48 -7.33 6.72
N PRO A 28 -12.06 -7.69 5.56
CA PRO A 28 -11.32 -8.42 4.51
C PRO A 28 -10.08 -7.68 4.00
N TYR A 29 -10.14 -6.36 3.94
CA TYR A 29 -8.99 -5.54 3.49
C TYR A 29 -7.87 -5.47 4.54
N MET A 30 -8.21 -5.71 5.80
CA MET A 30 -7.24 -5.70 6.91
C MET A 30 -6.64 -7.08 7.18
N GLN A 31 -7.26 -8.16 6.65
CA GLN A 31 -6.80 -9.52 6.87
C GLN A 31 -5.31 -9.74 6.57
N PRO A 32 -4.73 -9.24 5.46
CA PRO A 32 -3.30 -9.41 5.20
C PRO A 32 -2.40 -8.82 6.29
N LEU A 33 -2.84 -7.77 6.99
CA LEU A 33 -2.09 -7.19 8.11
C LEU A 33 -2.16 -8.07 9.35
N TYR A 34 -3.30 -8.70 9.61
CA TYR A 34 -3.45 -9.69 10.68
C TYR A 34 -2.60 -10.93 10.41
N ASP A 35 -2.62 -11.42 9.17
CA ASP A 35 -1.85 -12.59 8.76
C ASP A 35 -0.36 -12.34 8.93
N ALA A 36 0.14 -11.19 8.46
CA ALA A 36 1.53 -10.81 8.63
C ALA A 36 1.96 -10.70 10.11
N LEU A 37 1.09 -10.21 10.98
CA LEU A 37 1.38 -10.16 12.41
C LEU A 37 1.36 -11.54 13.08
N ASN A 38 0.51 -12.46 12.60
CA ASN A 38 0.46 -13.83 13.09
C ASN A 38 1.74 -14.62 12.79
N ASP A 39 2.48 -14.26 11.75
CA ASP A 39 3.79 -14.85 11.45
C ASP A 39 4.84 -14.51 12.52
N PHE A 40 4.68 -13.39 13.21
CA PHE A 40 5.63 -12.90 14.21
C PHE A 40 5.17 -13.10 15.67
N LEU A 41 3.86 -13.20 15.90
CA LEU A 41 3.27 -13.25 17.24
C LEU A 41 2.31 -14.43 17.38
N PRO A 42 2.41 -15.21 18.47
CA PRO A 42 1.38 -16.20 18.79
C PRO A 42 -0.01 -15.54 18.87
N ALA A 43 -1.04 -16.20 18.32
CA ALA A 43 -2.39 -15.64 18.21
C ALA A 43 -2.95 -15.12 19.55
N LYS A 44 -2.74 -15.85 20.66
CA LYS A 44 -3.16 -15.41 22.01
C LYS A 44 -2.46 -14.10 22.44
N GLN A 45 -1.19 -13.95 22.10
CA GLN A 45 -0.44 -12.72 22.44
C GLN A 45 -0.92 -11.56 21.59
N MET A 46 -1.16 -11.77 20.29
CA MET A 46 -1.69 -10.76 19.39
C MET A 46 -3.07 -10.29 19.88
N GLN A 47 -3.98 -11.20 20.18
CA GLN A 47 -5.30 -10.86 20.70
C GLN A 47 -5.21 -10.01 21.97
N LYS A 48 -4.37 -10.39 22.94
CA LYS A 48 -4.14 -9.61 24.14
C LYS A 48 -3.63 -8.19 23.85
N LEU A 49 -2.69 -8.04 22.91
CA LEU A 49 -2.13 -6.72 22.54
C LEU A 49 -3.17 -5.83 21.83
N ILE A 50 -4.09 -6.43 21.08
CA ILE A 50 -5.22 -5.73 20.47
C ILE A 50 -6.22 -5.26 21.54
N GLU A 51 -6.60 -6.14 22.48
CA GLU A 51 -7.49 -5.82 23.60
C GLU A 51 -6.90 -4.69 24.48
N GLU A 52 -5.60 -4.75 24.74
CA GLU A 52 -4.86 -3.70 25.47
C GLU A 52 -4.64 -2.42 24.65
N LYS A 53 -5.12 -2.36 23.40
CA LYS A 53 -4.92 -1.27 22.45
C LYS A 53 -3.45 -0.93 22.18
N ARG A 54 -2.57 -1.93 22.33
CA ARG A 54 -1.14 -1.82 21.99
C ARG A 54 -0.88 -2.11 20.52
N ILE A 55 -1.77 -2.86 19.88
CA ILE A 55 -1.85 -3.03 18.43
C ILE A 55 -3.20 -2.51 17.98
N GLU A 56 -3.19 -1.67 16.98
CA GLU A 56 -4.40 -1.16 16.33
C GLU A 56 -4.26 -1.32 14.81
N ILE A 57 -5.20 -2.03 14.21
CA ILE A 57 -5.30 -2.19 12.76
C ILE A 57 -6.62 -1.57 12.33
N ALA A 58 -6.56 -0.57 11.48
CA ALA A 58 -7.74 0.15 11.05
C ALA A 58 -7.57 0.72 9.63
N PRO A 59 -8.66 0.85 8.87
CA PRO A 59 -8.63 1.53 7.58
C PRO A 59 -8.11 2.96 7.71
N LEU A 60 -7.46 3.44 6.67
CA LEU A 60 -6.91 4.80 6.62
C LEU A 60 -7.93 5.89 6.98
N ALA A 61 -9.20 5.71 6.59
CA ALA A 61 -10.28 6.66 6.89
C ALA A 61 -10.52 6.84 8.40
N PHE A 62 -10.28 5.81 9.21
CA PHE A 62 -10.48 5.86 10.67
C PHE A 62 -9.30 6.47 11.43
N MET A 63 -8.16 6.70 10.77
CA MET A 63 -7.01 7.39 11.36
C MET A 63 -7.19 8.92 11.42
N ARG A 64 -8.31 9.43 10.91
CA ARG A 64 -8.60 10.87 10.88
C ARG A 64 -8.85 11.41 12.29
N GLY A 65 -8.25 12.56 12.61
CA GLY A 65 -8.47 13.26 13.89
C GLY A 65 -7.59 12.82 15.06
N HIS A 66 -6.83 11.74 14.92
CA HIS A 66 -5.94 11.24 15.98
C HIS A 66 -4.49 11.67 15.73
N THR A 67 -3.83 12.22 16.74
CA THR A 67 -2.36 12.36 16.72
C THR A 67 -1.74 11.04 17.16
N LEU A 68 -0.83 10.52 16.36
CA LEU A 68 -0.19 9.22 16.57
C LEU A 68 1.13 9.44 17.32
N SER A 69 1.07 9.53 18.65
CA SER A 69 2.23 9.75 19.48
C SER A 69 2.76 8.46 20.10
N ARG A 70 4.07 8.36 20.30
CA ARG A 70 4.78 7.20 20.87
C ARG A 70 4.36 5.89 20.20
N ALA A 71 4.27 5.93 18.87
CA ALA A 71 3.78 4.83 18.06
C ALA A 71 4.74 4.48 16.92
N PHE A 72 4.81 3.20 16.59
CA PHE A 72 5.31 2.73 15.31
C PHE A 72 4.11 2.56 14.38
N VAL A 73 4.08 3.29 13.29
CA VAL A 73 2.91 3.40 12.41
C VAL A 73 3.29 2.89 11.03
N VAL A 74 2.46 2.02 10.46
CA VAL A 74 2.64 1.50 9.10
C VAL A 74 1.43 1.87 8.26
N LEU A 75 1.66 2.40 7.06
CA LEU A 75 0.66 2.50 6.00
C LEU A 75 1.09 1.60 4.85
N ASP A 76 0.34 0.54 4.65
CA ASP A 76 0.57 -0.42 3.56
C ASP A 76 -0.31 -0.11 2.34
N GLU A 77 0.10 -0.55 1.13
CA GLU A 77 -0.58 -0.28 -0.14
C GLU A 77 -0.87 1.21 -0.39
N ALA A 78 0.06 2.05 0.03
CA ALA A 78 -0.10 3.50 0.07
C ALA A 78 -0.27 4.15 -1.31
N GLN A 79 0.08 3.46 -2.41
CA GLN A 79 -0.21 3.91 -3.76
C GLN A 79 -1.71 4.08 -4.02
N ASN A 80 -2.55 3.38 -3.25
CA ASN A 80 -4.00 3.45 -3.34
C ASN A 80 -4.63 4.51 -2.41
N ALA A 81 -3.82 5.30 -1.71
CA ALA A 81 -4.27 6.51 -1.04
C ALA A 81 -4.26 7.70 -2.01
N THR A 82 -5.29 8.54 -1.97
CA THR A 82 -5.27 9.81 -2.68
C THR A 82 -4.29 10.80 -2.05
N THR A 83 -3.89 11.86 -2.77
CA THR A 83 -3.03 12.94 -2.24
C THR A 83 -3.58 13.52 -0.94
N MET A 84 -4.89 13.72 -0.85
CA MET A 84 -5.54 14.25 0.36
C MET A 84 -5.45 13.27 1.53
N GLN A 85 -5.69 11.98 1.29
CA GLN A 85 -5.58 10.93 2.30
C GLN A 85 -4.14 10.77 2.79
N MET A 86 -3.16 10.79 1.89
CA MET A 86 -1.74 10.73 2.24
C MET A 86 -1.33 11.92 3.10
N LYS A 87 -1.67 13.14 2.70
CA LYS A 87 -1.40 14.35 3.49
C LYS A 87 -2.06 14.28 4.86
N MET A 88 -3.32 13.87 4.93
CA MET A 88 -4.05 13.68 6.18
C MET A 88 -3.32 12.71 7.10
N PHE A 89 -2.86 11.57 6.59
CA PHE A 89 -2.19 10.54 7.38
C PHE A 89 -0.82 10.99 7.86
N LEU A 90 0.02 11.52 6.98
CA LEU A 90 1.37 11.97 7.31
C LEU A 90 1.37 13.07 8.39
N THR A 91 0.37 13.96 8.35
CA THR A 91 0.22 15.03 9.36
C THR A 91 -0.30 14.55 10.71
N ARG A 92 -0.57 13.25 10.88
CA ARG A 92 -0.90 12.63 12.18
C ARG A 92 0.33 12.23 12.98
N LEU A 93 1.53 12.29 12.40
CA LEU A 93 2.76 11.95 13.09
C LEU A 93 2.90 12.81 14.36
N GLY A 94 2.92 12.15 15.51
CA GLY A 94 3.08 12.78 16.82
C GLY A 94 4.47 12.53 17.41
N GLU A 95 4.71 13.16 18.56
CA GLU A 95 5.98 13.07 19.27
C GLU A 95 6.35 11.62 19.63
N GLY A 96 7.62 11.26 19.45
CA GLY A 96 8.15 9.95 19.77
C GLY A 96 7.66 8.83 18.84
N SER A 97 7.12 9.18 17.66
CA SER A 97 6.61 8.21 16.71
C SER A 97 7.49 8.09 15.47
N ARG A 98 7.37 6.95 14.81
CA ARG A 98 7.96 6.66 13.50
C ARG A 98 6.88 6.15 12.56
N MET A 99 6.89 6.64 11.32
CA MET A 99 6.04 6.15 10.25
C MET A 99 6.85 5.41 9.20
N VAL A 100 6.30 4.31 8.72
CA VAL A 100 6.75 3.55 7.56
C VAL A 100 5.61 3.51 6.57
N ILE A 101 5.87 3.95 5.34
CA ILE A 101 4.90 3.97 4.25
C ILE A 101 5.40 3.00 3.20
N THR A 102 4.62 1.98 2.89
CA THR A 102 4.93 0.97 1.88
C THR A 102 3.95 1.04 0.73
N GLY A 103 4.40 0.73 -0.46
CA GLY A 103 3.54 0.68 -1.64
C GLY A 103 4.30 0.48 -2.94
N ASP A 104 3.57 0.07 -3.96
CA ASP A 104 4.09 -0.14 -5.31
C ASP A 104 3.45 0.89 -6.27
N ARG A 105 4.26 1.81 -6.81
CA ARG A 105 3.82 2.85 -7.75
C ARG A 105 3.24 2.29 -9.05
N THR A 106 3.52 1.04 -9.37
CA THR A 106 3.03 0.38 -10.58
C THR A 106 1.64 -0.25 -10.40
N GLN A 107 1.21 -0.46 -9.14
CA GLN A 107 -0.04 -1.12 -8.79
C GLN A 107 -1.07 -0.12 -8.23
N VAL A 108 -1.33 0.95 -8.98
CA VAL A 108 -2.31 1.97 -8.57
C VAL A 108 -3.69 1.57 -9.06
N ASP A 109 -4.61 1.29 -8.11
CA ASP A 109 -6.00 0.89 -8.34
C ASP A 109 -7.00 2.04 -8.10
N LEU A 110 -6.52 3.27 -8.03
CA LEU A 110 -7.37 4.44 -7.88
C LEU A 110 -8.25 4.66 -9.12
N PRO A 111 -9.47 5.19 -8.96
CA PRO A 111 -10.32 5.58 -10.08
C PRO A 111 -9.61 6.52 -11.05
N ARG A 112 -9.99 6.46 -12.34
CA ARG A 112 -9.42 7.32 -13.39
C ARG A 112 -9.50 8.79 -13.00
N GLY A 113 -8.39 9.52 -13.19
CA GLY A 113 -8.28 10.94 -12.85
C GLY A 113 -7.89 11.24 -11.40
N MET A 114 -7.80 10.22 -10.54
CA MET A 114 -7.24 10.38 -9.20
C MET A 114 -5.75 10.13 -9.18
N GLN A 115 -5.00 11.01 -8.51
CA GLN A 115 -3.55 10.88 -8.34
C GLN A 115 -3.23 10.07 -7.09
N SER A 116 -2.21 9.22 -7.21
CA SER A 116 -1.65 8.49 -6.09
C SER A 116 -0.92 9.44 -5.14
N GLY A 117 -1.37 9.42 -3.89
CA GLY A 117 -0.74 10.20 -2.82
C GLY A 117 0.69 9.75 -2.52
N LEU A 118 1.04 8.49 -2.78
CA LEU A 118 2.41 7.99 -2.63
C LEU A 118 3.35 8.64 -3.64
N VAL A 119 2.93 8.74 -4.91
CA VAL A 119 3.70 9.37 -5.99
C VAL A 119 3.88 10.86 -5.71
N ASP A 120 2.82 11.54 -5.28
CA ASP A 120 2.89 12.95 -4.91
C ASP A 120 3.77 13.19 -3.69
N ALA A 121 3.66 12.35 -2.66
CA ALA A 121 4.49 12.45 -1.45
C ALA A 121 5.98 12.29 -1.78
N GLU A 122 6.35 11.34 -2.65
CA GLU A 122 7.72 11.18 -3.11
C GLU A 122 8.25 12.46 -3.77
N ARG A 123 7.48 13.05 -4.66
CA ARG A 123 7.85 14.29 -5.36
C ARG A 123 7.95 15.50 -4.44
N ILE A 124 7.01 15.64 -3.50
CA ILE A 124 6.89 16.83 -2.64
C ILE A 124 7.86 16.78 -1.45
N LEU A 125 8.07 15.58 -0.88
CA LEU A 125 8.80 15.40 0.36
C LEU A 125 10.26 14.95 0.15
N SER A 126 10.69 14.80 -1.10
CA SER A 126 12.09 14.53 -1.42
C SER A 126 12.97 15.66 -0.89
N GLY A 127 13.99 15.31 -0.09
CA GLY A 127 14.90 16.28 0.54
C GLY A 127 14.39 16.90 1.84
N VAL A 128 13.18 16.58 2.30
CA VAL A 128 12.71 17.04 3.62
C VAL A 128 13.47 16.30 4.72
N LYS A 129 14.14 17.03 5.60
CA LYS A 129 14.91 16.47 6.71
C LYS A 129 14.03 15.60 7.60
N GLY A 130 14.47 14.36 7.85
CA GLY A 130 13.76 13.40 8.67
C GLY A 130 12.85 12.46 7.86
N ILE A 131 12.81 12.61 6.53
CA ILE A 131 12.14 11.69 5.61
C ILE A 131 13.20 11.02 4.73
N THR A 132 13.09 9.70 4.61
CA THR A 132 13.98 8.89 3.77
C THR A 132 13.15 8.04 2.84
N PHE A 133 13.54 7.99 1.58
CA PHE A 133 12.93 7.10 0.57
C PHE A 133 13.89 5.94 0.29
N SER A 134 13.35 4.73 0.34
CA SER A 134 14.05 3.50 0.00
C SER A 134 13.35 2.84 -1.18
N TYR A 135 14.09 2.50 -2.21
CA TYR A 135 13.55 1.91 -3.43
C TYR A 135 14.02 0.46 -3.54
N PHE A 136 13.06 -0.43 -3.75
CA PHE A 136 13.33 -1.83 -4.05
C PHE A 136 13.27 -2.07 -5.56
N THR A 137 14.13 -2.95 -6.03
CA THR A 137 14.20 -3.41 -7.41
C THR A 137 13.62 -4.81 -7.55
N ALA A 138 13.52 -5.31 -8.77
CA ALA A 138 13.10 -6.69 -9.01
C ALA A 138 14.03 -7.72 -8.33
N ASP A 139 15.31 -7.39 -8.13
CA ASP A 139 16.30 -8.26 -7.49
C ASP A 139 16.09 -8.37 -5.98
N ASP A 140 15.43 -7.38 -5.37
CA ASP A 140 15.11 -7.37 -3.93
C ASP A 140 13.86 -8.22 -3.60
N VAL A 141 13.12 -8.64 -4.63
CA VAL A 141 11.86 -9.35 -4.45
C VAL A 141 12.08 -10.84 -4.25
N VAL A 142 11.83 -11.33 -3.04
CA VAL A 142 11.83 -12.76 -2.75
C VAL A 142 10.49 -13.35 -3.18
N ARG A 143 10.49 -14.08 -4.28
CA ARG A 143 9.30 -14.77 -4.83
C ARG A 143 9.62 -16.21 -5.17
N HIS A 144 8.59 -17.05 -5.16
CA HIS A 144 8.74 -18.41 -5.67
C HIS A 144 9.19 -18.37 -7.14
N PRO A 145 10.19 -19.20 -7.57
CA PRO A 145 10.73 -19.16 -8.95
C PRO A 145 9.67 -19.31 -10.05
N LEU A 146 8.59 -20.03 -9.78
CA LEU A 146 7.48 -20.16 -10.70
C LEU A 146 6.75 -18.84 -10.91
N VAL A 147 6.57 -18.03 -9.87
CA VAL A 147 5.92 -16.71 -9.98
C VAL A 147 6.68 -15.79 -10.91
N ALA A 148 8.01 -15.75 -10.80
CA ALA A 148 8.86 -14.99 -11.72
C ALA A 148 8.70 -15.42 -13.18
N ARG A 149 8.53 -16.75 -13.44
CA ARG A 149 8.26 -17.27 -14.80
C ARG A 149 6.87 -16.92 -15.30
N ILE A 150 5.87 -16.96 -14.43
CA ILE A 150 4.51 -16.55 -14.76
C ILE A 150 4.47 -15.07 -15.18
N ILE A 151 5.06 -14.19 -14.38
CA ILE A 151 5.13 -12.75 -14.69
C ILE A 151 5.77 -12.51 -16.06
N LYS A 152 6.94 -13.12 -16.30
CA LYS A 152 7.63 -13.01 -17.60
C LYS A 152 6.77 -13.47 -18.80
N ALA A 153 5.95 -14.50 -18.60
CA ALA A 153 5.06 -14.99 -19.66
C ALA A 153 3.95 -13.98 -19.96
N TYR A 154 3.35 -13.38 -18.95
CA TYR A 154 2.34 -12.31 -19.13
C TYR A 154 2.94 -11.06 -19.77
N ASP A 155 4.11 -10.58 -19.27
CA ASP A 155 4.81 -9.43 -19.85
C ASP A 155 5.13 -9.63 -21.34
N ALA A 156 5.51 -10.85 -21.73
CA ALA A 156 5.80 -11.20 -23.13
C ALA A 156 4.52 -11.16 -23.99
N GLU A 157 3.39 -11.63 -23.48
CA GLU A 157 2.10 -11.59 -24.19
C GLU A 157 1.59 -10.14 -24.32
N ASP A 158 1.68 -9.34 -23.27
CA ASP A 158 1.31 -7.92 -23.31
C ASP A 158 2.15 -7.14 -24.34
N ALA A 159 3.45 -7.42 -24.41
CA ALA A 159 4.33 -6.83 -25.41
C ALA A 159 3.96 -7.27 -26.83
N ALA A 160 3.59 -8.53 -27.03
CA ALA A 160 3.15 -9.07 -28.30
C ALA A 160 1.79 -8.50 -28.74
N ALA A 161 0.84 -8.35 -27.83
CA ALA A 161 -0.46 -7.71 -28.07
C ALA A 161 -0.32 -6.24 -28.48
N LEU A 162 0.55 -5.50 -27.80
CA LEU A 162 0.90 -4.12 -28.18
C LEU A 162 1.49 -4.06 -29.60
N ALA A 163 2.37 -4.99 -29.96
CA ALA A 163 2.98 -5.05 -31.28
C ALA A 163 1.97 -5.42 -32.38
N ARG A 164 0.91 -6.16 -32.05
CA ARG A 164 -0.20 -6.49 -32.95
C ARG A 164 -1.22 -5.36 -33.13
N GLY A 165 -1.09 -4.26 -32.35
CA GLY A 165 -2.04 -3.14 -32.37
C GLY A 165 -3.39 -3.48 -31.70
N GLU A 166 -3.43 -4.53 -30.92
CA GLU A 166 -4.59 -4.91 -30.12
C GLU A 166 -4.64 -3.96 -28.90
N THR A 167 -5.43 -2.88 -29.03
CA THR A 167 -5.66 -1.93 -27.95
C THR A 167 -6.75 -2.42 -27.01
N GLU A 168 -6.57 -3.56 -26.37
CA GLU A 168 -7.21 -3.78 -25.08
C GLU A 168 -6.37 -3.10 -24.02
N GLU A 169 -7.01 -2.29 -23.14
CA GLU A 169 -6.33 -1.72 -21.97
C GLU A 169 -5.62 -2.84 -21.20
N PRO A 170 -4.35 -2.64 -20.80
CA PRO A 170 -3.59 -3.68 -20.12
C PRO A 170 -4.36 -4.17 -18.90
N ARG A 171 -4.73 -5.43 -18.90
CA ARG A 171 -5.31 -6.16 -17.77
C ARG A 171 -4.25 -6.26 -16.68
N GLY A 172 -4.22 -5.28 -15.78
CA GLY A 172 -3.25 -5.22 -14.69
C GLY A 172 -1.87 -4.75 -15.17
N LYS A 173 -1.59 -3.47 -15.00
CA LYS A 173 -0.33 -2.82 -15.40
C LYS A 173 0.86 -3.39 -14.62
N TYR A 174 1.46 -4.44 -15.14
CA TYR A 174 2.84 -4.78 -14.82
C TYR A 174 3.73 -4.16 -15.91
N LEU A 175 4.01 -2.88 -15.83
CA LEU A 175 4.94 -2.22 -16.75
C LEU A 175 6.37 -2.52 -16.29
N PRO A 176 7.22 -3.16 -17.15
CA PRO A 176 8.63 -3.30 -16.84
C PRO A 176 9.28 -1.91 -16.77
N ARG A 177 10.05 -1.68 -15.73
CA ARG A 177 10.82 -0.45 -15.55
C ARG A 177 11.77 -0.24 -16.75
N ARG A 178 11.56 0.79 -17.52
CA ARG A 178 12.62 1.42 -18.32
C ARG A 178 13.63 1.98 -17.32
N ALA A 179 14.83 1.46 -17.32
CA ALA A 179 15.95 2.04 -16.59
C ALA A 179 16.04 3.52 -16.96
N MET A 180 15.82 4.40 -16.00
CA MET A 180 16.22 5.79 -16.15
C MET A 180 17.75 5.78 -16.20
N ARG A 181 18.30 6.04 -17.37
CA ARG A 181 19.71 6.39 -17.53
C ARG A 181 19.93 7.63 -16.67
N ASN A 182 20.82 7.51 -15.70
CA ASN A 182 21.53 8.63 -15.13
C ASN A 182 22.44 9.15 -16.25
N ASP A 183 22.06 10.25 -16.86
CA ASP A 183 22.97 11.10 -17.62
C ASP A 183 23.17 12.39 -16.82
N ALA A 184 24.43 12.50 -16.29
CA ALA A 184 25.18 13.66 -15.79
C ALA A 184 24.50 14.55 -14.72
#